data_5953713455cffb5cf2650bcc09129be0
#
_entry.id   5953713455cffb5cf2650bcc09129be0
#
_cell.length_a   1.000
_cell.length_b   1.000
_cell.length_c   1.000
_cell.angle_alpha   90.00
_cell.angle_beta   90.00
_cell.angle_gamma   90.00
#
_symmetry.space_group_name_H-M   'P 1'
#
loop_
_entity.id
_entity.type
_entity.pdbx_description
1 polymer ?
#
loop_
_entity_poly.entity_id
_entity_poly.type
_entity_poly.pdbx_seq_one_letter_code
_entity_poly.pdbx_strand_id
1 'polypeptide(L)'
;MLEPSKRDVIINYPEIHPESNNRIDDIKHLKYKTDQGVDSLITQMFFDNEIFYGFKECCELADINTPIVAGIMPIVKRNQALRILKTSSATLPKKFTAILNKYQDDPESLRAAGLAYAIDQIVDLVTQGAAGIHLYTMNDAKTAKAIWQATRSLFENGRKVHQV
;
A
#
# COMPACT_ATOMS: atom_id res chain seq x y z
N MET A 1 -31.81 -7.81 13.66
CA MET A 1 -30.92 -7.52 12.51
C MET A 1 -29.83 -6.61 13.04
N LEU A 2 -28.63 -7.15 13.30
CA LEU A 2 -27.50 -6.35 13.79
C LEU A 2 -27.02 -5.49 12.59
N GLU A 3 -27.04 -4.16 12.74
CA GLU A 3 -26.40 -3.27 11.80
C GLU A 3 -24.91 -3.65 11.71
N PRO A 4 -24.31 -3.69 10.49
CA PRO A 4 -22.89 -3.91 10.38
C PRO A 4 -22.19 -2.75 11.11
N SER A 5 -21.43 -3.09 12.15
CA SER A 5 -20.66 -2.09 12.90
C SER A 5 -19.80 -1.31 11.93
N LYS A 6 -19.91 0.02 11.94
CA LYS A 6 -18.99 0.90 11.22
C LYS A 6 -17.57 0.54 11.67
N ARG A 7 -16.74 0.13 10.74
CA ARG A 7 -15.31 -0.06 11.01
C ARG A 7 -14.63 1.29 10.93
N ASP A 8 -13.97 1.68 11.98
CA ASP A 8 -13.18 2.91 12.00
C ASP A 8 -11.80 2.64 11.38
N VAL A 9 -11.56 3.28 10.23
CA VAL A 9 -10.34 3.10 9.44
C VAL A 9 -9.64 4.45 9.30
N ILE A 10 -8.33 4.48 9.56
CA ILE A 10 -7.49 5.67 9.37
C ILE A 10 -6.53 5.43 8.21
N ILE A 11 -6.42 6.44 7.33
CA ILE A 11 -5.37 6.51 6.30
C ILE A 11 -4.15 7.21 6.93
N ASN A 12 -2.97 6.59 6.79
CA ASN A 12 -1.71 7.11 7.30
C ASN A 12 -0.63 7.11 6.22
N TYR A 13 0.47 7.80 6.46
CA TYR A 13 1.62 7.87 5.56
C TYR A 13 2.70 6.91 6.04
N PRO A 14 3.11 5.90 5.24
CA PRO A 14 4.20 4.98 5.62
C PRO A 14 5.57 5.68 5.56
N GLU A 15 5.70 6.74 4.77
CA GLU A 15 6.81 7.69 4.85
C GLU A 15 6.60 8.63 6.06
N ILE A 16 6.70 9.91 5.94
CA ILE A 16 6.38 10.86 7.02
C ILE A 16 5.20 11.69 6.56
N HIS A 17 4.23 11.93 7.45
CA HIS A 17 3.11 12.80 7.12
C HIS A 17 3.64 14.19 6.76
N PRO A 18 3.17 14.82 5.65
CA PRO A 18 3.69 16.12 5.20
C PRO A 18 3.64 17.24 6.24
N GLU A 19 2.71 17.16 7.20
CA GLU A 19 2.54 18.12 8.28
C GLU A 19 3.31 17.76 9.55
N SER A 20 3.94 16.58 9.61
CA SER A 20 4.74 16.15 10.76
C SER A 20 6.18 16.62 10.64
N ASN A 21 6.77 17.09 11.73
CA ASN A 21 8.15 17.56 11.75
C ASN A 21 9.17 16.41 11.62
N ASN A 22 8.80 15.23 12.12
CA ASN A 22 9.67 14.05 12.11
C ASN A 22 8.84 12.76 12.33
N ARG A 23 9.48 11.61 12.14
CA ARG A 23 8.86 10.29 12.31
C ARG A 23 8.32 10.04 13.73
N ILE A 24 9.02 10.52 14.74
CA ILE A 24 8.64 10.28 16.14
C ILE A 24 7.30 10.96 16.46
N ASP A 25 7.14 12.21 16.04
CA ASP A 25 5.89 12.94 16.28
C ASP A 25 4.74 12.35 15.48
N ASP A 26 5.01 11.89 14.26
CA ASP A 26 4.04 11.21 13.41
C ASP A 26 3.52 9.93 14.06
N ILE A 27 4.40 9.07 14.55
CA ILE A 27 4.04 7.82 15.26
C ILE A 27 3.31 8.10 16.57
N LYS A 28 3.69 9.14 17.34
CA LYS A 28 2.94 9.53 18.55
C LYS A 28 1.52 9.96 18.24
N HIS A 29 1.31 10.75 17.18
CA HIS A 29 -0.03 11.14 16.75
C HIS A 29 -0.84 9.93 16.28
N LEU A 30 -0.21 9.00 15.58
CA LEU A 30 -0.85 7.77 15.15
C LEU A 30 -1.25 6.90 16.36
N LYS A 31 -0.34 6.72 17.33
CA LYS A 31 -0.64 6.01 18.59
C LYS A 31 -1.84 6.61 19.30
N TYR A 32 -1.88 7.92 19.46
CA TYR A 32 -3.02 8.59 20.06
C TYR A 32 -4.34 8.28 19.34
N LYS A 33 -4.33 8.27 17.99
CA LYS A 33 -5.53 7.94 17.20
C LYS A 33 -5.96 6.47 17.35
N THR A 34 -5.00 5.54 17.32
CA THR A 34 -5.29 4.11 17.45
C THR A 34 -5.82 3.74 18.85
N ASP A 35 -5.36 4.43 19.88
CA ASP A 35 -5.85 4.25 21.26
C ASP A 35 -7.31 4.70 21.43
N GLN A 36 -7.88 5.45 20.47
CA GLN A 36 -9.31 5.77 20.45
C GLN A 36 -10.20 4.64 19.89
N GLY A 37 -9.65 3.50 19.50
CA GLY A 37 -10.40 2.32 19.08
C GLY A 37 -10.52 2.15 17.56
N VAL A 38 -9.44 2.39 16.81
CA VAL A 38 -9.38 2.19 15.36
C VAL A 38 -9.25 0.71 15.00
N ASP A 39 -10.08 0.21 14.10
CA ASP A 39 -10.11 -1.20 13.67
C ASP A 39 -8.96 -1.57 12.73
N SER A 40 -8.54 -0.66 11.86
CA SER A 40 -7.43 -0.89 10.93
C SER A 40 -6.81 0.42 10.42
N LEU A 41 -5.54 0.33 10.06
CA LEU A 41 -4.80 1.37 9.37
C LEU A 41 -4.66 1.02 7.90
N ILE A 42 -4.90 1.97 6.99
CA ILE A 42 -4.56 1.82 5.56
C ILE A 42 -3.43 2.80 5.25
N THR A 43 -2.33 2.33 4.68
CA THR A 43 -1.27 3.25 4.30
C THR A 43 -1.62 4.03 3.05
N GLN A 44 -1.13 5.27 2.94
CA GLN A 44 -1.01 5.94 1.65
C GLN A 44 -0.12 5.12 0.73
N MET A 45 -0.24 5.30 -0.57
CA MET A 45 0.57 4.59 -1.56
C MET A 45 2.07 4.80 -1.35
N PHE A 46 2.83 3.75 -1.60
CA PHE A 46 4.29 3.74 -1.65
C PHE A 46 4.76 2.84 -2.79
N PHE A 47 6.04 2.97 -3.18
CA PHE A 47 6.62 2.22 -4.30
C PHE A 47 7.83 1.39 -3.89
N ASP A 48 8.24 1.47 -2.62
CA ASP A 48 9.31 0.69 -2.02
C ASP A 48 8.77 -0.02 -0.78
N ASN A 49 8.82 -1.35 -0.75
CA ASN A 49 8.29 -2.13 0.36
C ASN A 49 9.09 -1.93 1.65
N GLU A 50 10.37 -1.56 1.57
CA GLU A 50 11.18 -1.24 2.75
C GLU A 50 10.61 -0.07 3.56
N ILE A 51 9.94 0.87 2.89
CA ILE A 51 9.22 1.98 3.55
C ILE A 51 8.09 1.45 4.43
N PHE A 52 7.33 0.48 3.91
CA PHE A 52 6.25 -0.16 4.66
C PHE A 52 6.78 -0.96 5.85
N TYR A 53 7.87 -1.72 5.67
CA TYR A 53 8.48 -2.51 6.74
C TYR A 53 9.03 -1.62 7.85
N GLY A 54 9.75 -0.57 7.50
CA GLY A 54 10.24 0.41 8.49
C GLY A 54 9.12 1.13 9.23
N PHE A 55 8.00 1.42 8.55
CA PHE A 55 6.82 1.98 9.19
C PHE A 55 6.18 0.99 10.17
N LYS A 56 6.00 -0.28 9.77
CA LYS A 56 5.47 -1.36 10.60
C LYS A 56 6.32 -1.56 11.85
N GLU A 57 7.64 -1.60 11.71
CA GLU A 57 8.57 -1.69 12.83
C GLU A 57 8.42 -0.50 13.82
N CYS A 58 8.31 0.73 13.30
CA CYS A 58 8.05 1.90 14.14
C CYS A 58 6.71 1.80 14.90
N CYS A 59 5.67 1.25 14.27
CA CYS A 59 4.37 1.01 14.92
C CYS A 59 4.50 -0.04 16.04
N GLU A 60 5.19 -1.15 15.78
CA GLU A 60 5.43 -2.21 16.77
C GLU A 60 6.21 -1.68 17.98
N LEU A 61 7.27 -0.90 17.76
CA LEU A 61 8.06 -0.25 18.83
C LEU A 61 7.25 0.76 19.66
N ALA A 62 6.22 1.36 19.07
CA ALA A 62 5.30 2.28 19.74
C ALA A 62 4.07 1.58 20.36
N ASP A 63 4.05 0.24 20.39
CA ASP A 63 2.93 -0.56 20.89
C ASP A 63 1.61 -0.26 20.15
N ILE A 64 1.69 -0.05 18.83
CA ILE A 64 0.54 0.05 17.93
C ILE A 64 0.28 -1.33 17.35
N ASN A 65 -0.73 -2.03 17.87
CA ASN A 65 -1.10 -3.40 17.47
C ASN A 65 -2.24 -3.44 16.45
N THR A 66 -2.70 -2.30 15.99
CA THR A 66 -3.77 -2.19 14.99
C THR A 66 -3.31 -2.77 13.63
N PRO A 67 -4.11 -3.63 12.97
CA PRO A 67 -3.75 -4.21 11.67
C PRO A 67 -3.43 -3.15 10.62
N ILE A 68 -2.33 -3.31 9.90
CA ILE A 68 -1.86 -2.38 8.88
C ILE A 68 -2.09 -2.99 7.49
N VAL A 69 -2.94 -2.35 6.71
CA VAL A 69 -3.25 -2.70 5.33
C VAL A 69 -2.37 -1.85 4.40
N ALA A 70 -1.63 -2.49 3.52
CA ALA A 70 -0.71 -1.82 2.61
C ALA A 70 -1.45 -1.20 1.41
N GLY A 71 -1.27 0.11 1.21
CA GLY A 71 -1.85 0.85 0.09
C GLY A 71 -0.96 0.78 -1.15
N ILE A 72 -1.43 0.14 -2.21
CA ILE A 72 -0.70 -0.05 -3.47
C ILE A 72 -1.41 0.70 -4.61
N MET A 73 -0.67 1.48 -5.36
CA MET A 73 -1.16 2.15 -6.56
C MET A 73 -0.44 1.64 -7.81
N PRO A 74 -1.11 0.81 -8.64
CA PRO A 74 -0.53 0.37 -9.91
C PRO A 74 -0.38 1.56 -10.87
N ILE A 75 0.82 1.82 -11.35
CA ILE A 75 1.07 2.84 -12.35
C ILE A 75 1.12 2.19 -13.73
N VAL A 76 0.03 2.33 -14.46
CA VAL A 76 -0.18 1.68 -15.76
C VAL A 76 -0.34 2.67 -16.92
N LYS A 77 -0.24 3.98 -16.62
CA LYS A 77 -0.36 5.06 -17.60
C LYS A 77 0.65 6.16 -17.32
N ARG A 78 1.24 6.75 -18.37
CA ARG A 78 2.21 7.85 -18.26
C ARG A 78 1.67 9.04 -17.44
N ASN A 79 0.44 9.43 -17.70
CA ASN A 79 -0.17 10.57 -16.98
C ASN A 79 -0.33 10.32 -15.48
N GLN A 80 -0.54 9.07 -15.06
CA GLN A 80 -0.52 8.71 -13.63
C GLN A 80 0.88 8.94 -13.04
N ALA A 81 1.92 8.43 -13.71
CA ALA A 81 3.30 8.61 -13.27
C ALA A 81 3.66 10.09 -13.14
N LEU A 82 3.38 10.90 -14.16
CA LEU A 82 3.64 12.35 -14.16
C LEU A 82 2.86 13.08 -13.06
N ARG A 83 1.63 12.68 -12.79
CA ARG A 83 0.82 13.26 -11.72
C ARG A 83 1.43 12.95 -10.36
N ILE A 84 1.80 11.69 -10.12
CA ILE A 84 2.39 11.28 -8.84
C ILE A 84 3.71 12.00 -8.59
N LEU A 85 4.59 12.11 -9.59
CA LEU A 85 5.83 12.88 -9.50
C LEU A 85 5.61 14.35 -9.13
N LYS A 86 4.46 14.93 -9.49
CA LYS A 86 4.14 16.34 -9.22
C LYS A 86 3.40 16.57 -7.91
N THR A 87 2.59 15.60 -7.45
CA THR A 87 1.62 15.82 -6.37
C THR A 87 1.86 14.96 -5.14
N SER A 88 2.73 13.96 -5.25
CA SER A 88 3.05 13.03 -4.16
C SER A 88 4.46 13.26 -3.63
N SER A 89 4.62 13.17 -2.32
CA SER A 89 5.92 13.08 -1.65
C SER A 89 6.50 11.66 -1.67
N ALA A 90 5.82 10.71 -2.31
CA ALA A 90 6.25 9.32 -2.34
C ALA A 90 7.59 9.14 -3.05
N THR A 91 8.50 8.43 -2.41
CA THR A 91 9.81 8.08 -2.95
C THR A 91 9.67 7.06 -4.07
N LEU A 92 10.26 7.34 -5.23
CA LEU A 92 10.29 6.42 -6.37
C LEU A 92 11.63 5.65 -6.41
N PRO A 93 11.61 4.32 -6.25
CA PRO A 93 12.80 3.50 -6.37
C PRO A 93 13.44 3.59 -7.76
N LYS A 94 14.76 3.42 -7.85
CA LYS A 94 15.50 3.42 -9.13
C LYS A 94 14.95 2.41 -10.13
N LYS A 95 14.57 1.20 -9.66
CA LYS A 95 13.93 0.16 -10.49
C LYS A 95 12.66 0.69 -11.15
N PHE A 96 11.79 1.35 -10.38
CA PHE A 96 10.53 1.87 -10.89
C PHE A 96 10.72 3.06 -11.83
N THR A 97 11.63 3.99 -11.50
CA THR A 97 11.99 5.12 -12.36
C THR A 97 12.56 4.64 -13.70
N ALA A 98 13.38 3.58 -13.70
CA ALA A 98 13.91 2.98 -14.93
C ALA A 98 12.80 2.40 -15.82
N ILE A 99 11.78 1.75 -15.24
CA ILE A 99 10.58 1.26 -15.95
C ILE A 99 9.86 2.43 -16.63
N LEU A 100 9.57 3.49 -15.88
CA LEU A 100 8.88 4.65 -16.40
C LEU A 100 9.64 5.29 -17.56
N ASN A 101 10.94 5.51 -17.41
CA ASN A 101 11.78 6.11 -18.44
C ASN A 101 11.87 5.23 -19.69
N LYS A 102 11.95 3.91 -19.53
CA LYS A 102 12.06 2.96 -20.64
C LYS A 102 10.79 2.90 -21.49
N TYR A 103 9.62 2.88 -20.84
CA TYR A 103 8.35 2.57 -21.50
C TYR A 103 7.39 3.76 -21.59
N GLN A 104 7.83 4.97 -21.27
CA GLN A 104 6.97 6.16 -21.24
C GLN A 104 6.22 6.46 -22.54
N ASP A 105 6.78 6.08 -23.68
CA ASP A 105 6.22 6.32 -25.01
C ASP A 105 5.57 5.07 -25.64
N ASP A 106 5.56 3.95 -24.91
CA ASP A 106 4.89 2.70 -25.26
C ASP A 106 3.84 2.34 -24.21
N PRO A 107 2.55 2.71 -24.43
CA PRO A 107 1.49 2.49 -23.45
C PRO A 107 1.24 1.02 -23.11
N GLU A 108 1.45 0.11 -24.03
CA GLU A 108 1.23 -1.32 -23.80
C GLU A 108 2.31 -1.90 -22.90
N SER A 109 3.57 -1.63 -23.23
CA SER A 109 4.72 -2.06 -22.41
C SER A 109 4.71 -1.39 -21.03
N LEU A 110 4.35 -0.11 -20.94
CA LEU A 110 4.23 0.59 -19.66
C LEU A 110 3.15 -0.05 -18.78
N ARG A 111 2.00 -0.39 -19.38
CA ARG A 111 0.93 -1.09 -18.65
C ARG A 111 1.41 -2.46 -18.14
N ALA A 112 2.03 -3.25 -18.99
CA ALA A 112 2.53 -4.58 -18.61
C ALA A 112 3.56 -4.49 -17.49
N ALA A 113 4.55 -3.61 -17.62
CA ALA A 113 5.62 -3.43 -16.63
C ALA A 113 5.07 -2.84 -15.31
N GLY A 114 4.13 -1.91 -15.37
CA GLY A 114 3.48 -1.34 -14.19
C GLY A 114 2.64 -2.34 -13.41
N LEU A 115 1.91 -3.21 -14.11
CA LEU A 115 1.18 -4.32 -13.49
C LEU A 115 2.14 -5.32 -12.84
N ALA A 116 3.20 -5.73 -13.54
CA ALA A 116 4.20 -6.65 -13.01
C ALA A 116 4.87 -6.11 -11.75
N TYR A 117 5.18 -4.81 -11.74
CA TYR A 117 5.76 -4.15 -10.57
C TYR A 117 4.81 -4.17 -9.36
N ALA A 118 3.54 -3.82 -9.56
CA ALA A 118 2.54 -3.82 -8.47
C ALA A 118 2.26 -5.25 -7.95
N ILE A 119 2.25 -6.25 -8.82
CA ILE A 119 2.09 -7.65 -8.43
C ILE A 119 3.29 -8.12 -7.61
N ASP A 120 4.52 -7.78 -8.02
CA ASP A 120 5.76 -8.10 -7.30
C ASP A 120 5.73 -7.50 -5.87
N GLN A 121 5.33 -6.22 -5.74
CA GLN A 121 5.12 -5.59 -4.43
C GLN A 121 4.12 -6.35 -3.56
N ILE A 122 2.97 -6.74 -4.13
CA ILE A 122 1.90 -7.43 -3.40
C ILE A 122 2.37 -8.81 -2.93
N VAL A 123 3.06 -9.57 -3.81
CA VAL A 123 3.61 -10.90 -3.46
C VAL A 123 4.55 -10.78 -2.26
N ASP A 124 5.47 -9.83 -2.29
CA ASP A 124 6.42 -9.61 -1.21
C ASP A 124 5.72 -9.18 0.09
N LEU A 125 4.82 -8.19 0.04
CA LEU A 125 4.06 -7.70 1.19
C LEU A 125 3.23 -8.80 1.87
N VAL A 126 2.55 -9.63 1.09
CA VAL A 126 1.75 -10.74 1.63
C VAL A 126 2.64 -11.80 2.23
N THR A 127 3.78 -12.11 1.61
CA THR A 127 4.77 -13.06 2.12
C THR A 127 5.36 -12.59 3.45
N GLN A 128 5.58 -11.29 3.63
CA GLN A 128 6.08 -10.68 4.86
C GLN A 128 4.99 -10.36 5.89
N GLY A 129 3.76 -10.84 5.67
CA GLY A 129 2.68 -10.78 6.65
C GLY A 129 1.99 -9.42 6.78
N ALA A 130 1.85 -8.67 5.68
CA ALA A 130 0.94 -7.52 5.66
C ALA A 130 -0.50 -7.99 5.96
N ALA A 131 -1.24 -7.23 6.78
CA ALA A 131 -2.60 -7.60 7.19
C ALA A 131 -3.60 -7.62 6.03
N GLY A 132 -3.29 -6.93 4.94
CA GLY A 132 -4.08 -6.88 3.71
C GLY A 132 -3.50 -5.91 2.70
N ILE A 133 -4.12 -5.86 1.53
CA ILE A 133 -3.76 -4.95 0.44
C ILE A 133 -4.96 -4.08 0.08
N HIS A 134 -4.75 -2.78 0.04
CA HIS A 134 -5.69 -1.80 -0.50
C HIS A 134 -5.20 -1.28 -1.86
N LEU A 135 -6.02 -1.40 -2.91
CA LEU A 135 -5.64 -0.98 -4.26
C LEU A 135 -6.23 0.40 -4.59
N TYR A 136 -5.36 1.37 -4.85
CA TYR A 136 -5.72 2.67 -5.40
C TYR A 136 -5.78 2.61 -6.94
N THR A 137 -6.90 2.21 -7.52
CA THR A 137 -7.02 1.94 -8.96
C THR A 137 -7.46 3.15 -9.80
N MET A 138 -7.84 4.24 -9.17
CA MET A 138 -8.34 5.45 -9.85
C MET A 138 -9.46 5.11 -10.86
N ASN A 139 -10.41 4.28 -10.44
CA ASN A 139 -11.54 3.81 -11.25
C ASN A 139 -11.17 2.90 -12.44
N ASP A 140 -9.98 2.31 -12.46
CA ASP A 140 -9.56 1.33 -13.49
C ASP A 140 -9.89 -0.10 -13.05
N ALA A 141 -11.13 -0.53 -13.31
CA ALA A 141 -11.61 -1.88 -12.99
C ALA A 141 -10.81 -2.99 -13.70
N LYS A 142 -10.26 -2.71 -14.90
CA LYS A 142 -9.45 -3.70 -15.64
C LYS A 142 -8.13 -3.97 -14.92
N THR A 143 -7.50 -2.93 -14.39
CA THR A 143 -6.28 -3.06 -13.59
C THR A 143 -6.56 -3.80 -12.27
N ALA A 144 -7.64 -3.45 -11.56
CA ALA A 144 -8.04 -4.15 -10.34
C ALA A 144 -8.28 -5.64 -10.58
N LYS A 145 -9.02 -5.99 -11.65
CA LYS A 145 -9.29 -7.37 -12.02
C LYS A 145 -8.02 -8.16 -12.35
N ALA A 146 -7.10 -7.56 -13.12
CA ALA A 146 -5.84 -8.21 -13.49
C ALA A 146 -4.99 -8.54 -12.26
N ILE A 147 -4.84 -7.60 -11.32
CA ILE A 147 -4.10 -7.80 -10.07
C ILE A 147 -4.79 -8.86 -9.21
N TRP A 148 -6.11 -8.77 -9.04
CA TRP A 148 -6.86 -9.76 -8.26
C TRP A 148 -6.69 -11.18 -8.83
N GLN A 149 -6.81 -11.35 -10.14
CA GLN A 149 -6.61 -12.66 -10.78
C GLN A 149 -5.20 -13.23 -10.55
N ALA A 150 -4.17 -12.38 -10.54
CA ALA A 150 -2.79 -12.79 -10.33
C ALA A 150 -2.46 -13.11 -8.87
N THR A 151 -3.16 -12.48 -7.91
CA THR A 151 -2.75 -12.52 -6.49
C THR A 151 -3.75 -13.22 -5.56
N ARG A 152 -4.98 -13.51 -5.99
CA ARG A 152 -6.05 -14.06 -5.13
C ARG A 152 -5.65 -15.32 -4.35
N SER A 153 -4.88 -16.22 -4.97
CA SER A 153 -4.44 -17.47 -4.34
C SER A 153 -3.56 -17.25 -3.12
N LEU A 154 -2.85 -16.11 -3.04
CA LEU A 154 -2.02 -15.74 -1.89
C LEU A 154 -2.87 -15.49 -0.64
N PHE A 155 -4.09 -14.96 -0.82
CA PHE A 155 -5.02 -14.65 0.28
C PHE A 155 -5.89 -15.84 0.67
N GLU A 156 -6.18 -16.74 -0.26
CA GLU A 156 -7.01 -17.94 0.00
C GLU A 156 -6.28 -18.98 0.85
N ASN A 157 -4.97 -19.14 0.66
CA ASN A 157 -4.16 -20.08 1.42
C ASN A 157 -3.89 -19.61 2.86
N GLY A 158 -3.84 -18.31 3.12
CA GLY A 158 -3.70 -17.75 4.48
C GLY A 158 -4.88 -18.05 5.40
N ARG A 159 -6.07 -18.29 4.87
CA ARG A 159 -7.26 -18.68 5.66
C ARG A 159 -7.27 -20.15 6.10
N LYS A 160 -6.50 -21.01 5.44
CA LYS A 160 -6.43 -22.46 5.75
C LYS A 160 -5.47 -22.81 6.89
N VAL A 161 -4.59 -21.91 7.31
CA VAL A 161 -3.58 -22.15 8.35
C VAL A 161 -4.13 -21.98 9.77
N HIS A 162 -5.33 -21.42 9.95
CA HIS A 162 -5.99 -21.25 11.25
C HIS A 162 -7.09 -22.28 11.57
N GLN A 163 -7.12 -23.42 10.86
CA GLN A 163 -8.00 -24.56 11.18
C GLN A 163 -7.17 -25.81 11.48
N VAL A 164 -6.30 -25.74 12.48
CA VAL A 164 -5.75 -26.92 13.17
C VAL A 164 -5.87 -26.69 14.66
#